data_c11ed65294989e614820cd1f961ad7eb
#
_entry.id   c11ed65294989e614820cd1f961ad7eb
#
_cell.length_a   1.000
_cell.length_b   1.000
_cell.length_c   1.000
_cell.angle_alpha   90.00
_cell.angle_beta   90.00
_cell.angle_gamma   90.00
#
_symmetry.space_group_name_H-M   'P 1'
#
loop_
_entity.id
_entity.type
_entity.pdbx_description
1 polymer ?
#
loop_
_entity_poly.entity_id
_entity_poly.type
_entity_poly.pdbx_seq_one_letter_code
_entity_poly.pdbx_strand_id
1 'polypeptide(L)'
;MTDSKLLQARASEAAILLKAMSNANRLLILCMLCDTPGISAGDLAKITGLSPSATSQHLARMREEGLIDSQRDAQRIHYFIKNAAVKQIVATLKTLYCP
;
A
#
# COMPACT_ATOMS: atom_id res chain seq x y z
N MET A 1 -15.25 24.93 14.32
CA MET A 1 -14.16 25.54 13.53
C MET A 1 -12.88 24.72 13.74
N THR A 2 -12.18 24.41 12.67
CA THR A 2 -10.96 23.59 12.76
C THR A 2 -9.79 24.47 13.23
N ASP A 3 -9.08 24.01 14.27
CA ASP A 3 -7.86 24.66 14.72
C ASP A 3 -6.80 24.59 13.62
N SER A 4 -6.18 25.71 13.28
CA SER A 4 -5.17 25.78 12.22
C SER A 4 -3.93 24.94 12.54
N LYS A 5 -3.53 24.85 13.81
CA LYS A 5 -2.40 23.99 14.21
C LYS A 5 -2.72 22.51 14.03
N LEU A 6 -3.94 22.10 14.38
CA LEU A 6 -4.38 20.74 14.19
C LEU A 6 -4.46 20.40 12.69
N LEU A 7 -4.98 21.31 11.89
CA LEU A 7 -5.06 21.13 10.45
C LEU A 7 -3.67 20.98 9.83
N GLN A 8 -2.71 21.80 10.26
CA GLN A 8 -1.33 21.70 9.78
C GLN A 8 -0.70 20.35 10.13
N ALA A 9 -0.90 19.88 11.37
CA ALA A 9 -0.37 18.59 11.81
C ALA A 9 -0.99 17.44 11.00
N ARG A 10 -2.30 17.49 10.78
CA ARG A 10 -3.01 16.45 10.00
C ARG A 10 -2.62 16.49 8.54
N ALA A 11 -2.43 17.67 7.96
CA ALA A 11 -1.95 17.82 6.59
C ALA A 11 -0.55 17.22 6.43
N SER A 12 0.32 17.42 7.42
CA SER A 12 1.68 16.83 7.41
C SER A 12 1.62 15.31 7.46
N GLU A 13 0.77 14.74 8.32
CA GLU A 13 0.57 13.29 8.39
C GLU A 13 0.07 12.74 7.06
N ALA A 14 -0.92 13.40 6.46
CA ALA A 14 -1.47 12.99 5.17
C ALA A 14 -0.43 13.06 4.06
N ALA A 15 0.39 14.12 4.07
CA ALA A 15 1.45 14.29 3.07
C ALA A 15 2.50 13.18 3.16
N ILE A 16 2.88 12.77 4.36
CA ILE A 16 3.81 11.66 4.58
C ILE A 16 3.21 10.37 4.01
N LEU A 17 1.94 10.12 4.28
CA LEU A 17 1.24 8.94 3.76
C LEU A 17 1.21 8.93 2.24
N LEU A 18 0.80 10.04 1.64
CA LEU A 18 0.71 10.17 0.17
C LEU A 18 2.08 10.02 -0.47
N LYS A 19 3.12 10.57 0.15
CA LYS A 19 4.49 10.42 -0.34
C LYS A 19 4.93 8.96 -0.33
N ALA A 20 4.59 8.22 0.71
CA ALA A 20 4.90 6.79 0.81
C ALA A 20 4.21 5.98 -0.29
N MET A 21 3.04 6.42 -0.74
CA MET A 21 2.27 5.79 -1.80
C MET A 21 2.67 6.25 -3.21
N SER A 22 3.39 7.36 -3.33
CA SER A 22 3.65 8.04 -4.61
C SER A 22 4.77 7.37 -5.41
N ASN A 23 4.45 6.18 -5.92
CA ASN A 23 5.32 5.38 -6.78
C ASN A 23 4.43 4.42 -7.55
N ALA A 24 4.60 4.36 -8.87
CA ALA A 24 3.72 3.56 -9.72
C ALA A 24 3.70 2.08 -9.33
N ASN A 25 4.86 1.52 -9.02
CA ASN A 25 4.95 0.11 -8.63
C ASN A 25 4.29 -0.15 -7.27
N ARG A 26 4.45 0.78 -6.32
CA ARG A 26 3.79 0.68 -5.02
C ARG A 26 2.27 0.78 -5.16
N LEU A 27 1.80 1.72 -5.98
CA LEU A 27 0.36 1.85 -6.24
C LEU A 27 -0.20 0.58 -6.88
N LEU A 28 0.52 -0.02 -7.81
CA LEU A 28 0.11 -1.27 -8.44
C LEU A 28 -0.01 -2.39 -7.41
N ILE A 29 0.99 -2.54 -6.54
CA ILE A 29 0.97 -3.52 -5.45
C ILE A 29 -0.24 -3.27 -4.54
N LEU A 30 -0.45 -2.02 -4.13
CA LEU A 30 -1.57 -1.67 -3.25
C LEU A 30 -2.92 -1.95 -3.91
N CYS A 31 -3.06 -1.68 -5.21
CA CYS A 31 -4.26 -2.04 -5.96
C CYS A 31 -4.51 -3.54 -5.95
N MET A 32 -3.46 -4.34 -6.14
CA MET A 32 -3.57 -5.80 -6.11
C MET A 32 -3.95 -6.30 -4.73
N LEU A 33 -3.39 -5.72 -3.67
CA LEU A 33 -3.74 -6.09 -2.30
C LEU A 33 -5.17 -5.70 -1.94
N CYS A 34 -5.67 -4.62 -2.52
CA CYS A 34 -7.05 -4.20 -2.34
C CYS A 34 -8.02 -5.19 -2.97
N ASP A 35 -7.71 -5.68 -4.17
CA ASP A 35 -8.54 -6.65 -4.89
C ASP A 35 -8.41 -8.07 -4.36
N THR A 36 -7.20 -8.46 -3.96
CA THR A 36 -6.88 -9.83 -3.57
C THR A 36 -6.09 -9.81 -2.27
N PRO A 37 -6.76 -9.57 -1.13
CA PRO A 37 -6.06 -9.63 0.17
C PRO A 37 -5.45 -11.01 0.39
N GLY A 38 -4.24 -11.03 0.94
CA GLY A 38 -3.54 -12.28 1.22
C GLY A 38 -2.67 -12.80 0.08
N ILE A 39 -2.48 -12.02 -0.97
CA ILE A 39 -1.61 -12.40 -2.09
C ILE A 39 -0.15 -12.50 -1.62
N SER A 40 0.60 -13.44 -2.18
CA SER A 40 2.01 -13.66 -1.84
C SER A 40 2.93 -12.71 -2.61
N ALA A 41 4.16 -12.53 -2.09
CA ALA A 41 5.18 -11.74 -2.78
C ALA A 41 5.51 -12.32 -4.17
N GLY A 42 5.54 -13.64 -4.29
CA GLY A 42 5.80 -14.30 -5.58
C GLY A 42 4.73 -13.99 -6.61
N ASP A 43 3.47 -14.02 -6.21
CA ASP A 43 2.36 -13.70 -7.09
C ASP A 43 2.34 -12.21 -7.43
N LEU A 44 2.65 -11.34 -6.48
CA LEU A 44 2.78 -9.91 -6.73
C LEU A 44 3.88 -9.62 -7.75
N ALA A 45 5.02 -10.27 -7.64
CA ALA A 45 6.11 -10.13 -8.60
C ALA A 45 5.68 -10.51 -10.01
N LYS A 46 4.96 -11.62 -10.14
CA LYS A 46 4.45 -12.09 -11.44
C LYS A 46 3.48 -11.10 -12.06
N ILE A 47 2.54 -10.60 -11.27
CA ILE A 47 1.50 -9.70 -11.76
C ILE A 47 2.07 -8.32 -12.12
N THR A 48 2.98 -7.80 -11.30
CA THR A 48 3.56 -6.48 -11.50
C THR A 48 4.67 -6.46 -12.55
N GLY A 49 5.24 -7.62 -12.86
CA GLY A 49 6.41 -7.71 -13.73
C GLY A 49 7.70 -7.26 -13.07
N LEU A 50 7.69 -6.99 -11.79
CA LEU A 50 8.89 -6.65 -11.03
C LEU A 50 9.70 -7.89 -10.71
N SER A 51 11.01 -7.71 -10.51
CA SER A 51 11.84 -8.80 -10.00
C SER A 51 11.39 -9.19 -8.60
N PRO A 52 11.62 -10.42 -8.15
CA PRO A 52 11.33 -10.82 -6.77
C PRO A 52 12.04 -9.92 -5.76
N SER A 53 13.27 -9.52 -6.04
CA SER A 53 14.03 -8.62 -5.17
C SER A 53 13.39 -7.24 -5.05
N ALA A 54 13.01 -6.62 -6.17
CA ALA A 54 12.35 -5.31 -6.17
C ALA A 54 11.01 -5.37 -5.46
N THR A 55 10.22 -6.42 -5.71
CA THR A 55 8.94 -6.63 -5.03
C THR A 55 9.13 -6.73 -3.52
N SER A 56 10.09 -7.53 -3.07
CA SER A 56 10.38 -7.69 -1.65
C SER A 56 10.81 -6.38 -1.00
N GLN A 57 11.61 -5.57 -1.69
CA GLN A 57 12.05 -4.27 -1.18
C GLN A 57 10.87 -3.30 -1.02
N HIS A 58 9.96 -3.24 -2.00
CA HIS A 58 8.77 -2.40 -1.89
C HIS A 58 7.87 -2.86 -0.74
N LEU A 59 7.66 -4.16 -0.61
CA LEU A 59 6.83 -4.72 0.46
C LEU A 59 7.42 -4.43 1.85
N ALA A 60 8.73 -4.64 2.01
CA ALA A 60 9.41 -4.36 3.28
C ALA A 60 9.27 -2.88 3.67
N ARG A 61 9.47 -1.98 2.72
CA ARG A 61 9.38 -0.55 2.95
C ARG A 61 7.97 -0.11 3.31
N MET A 62 6.98 -0.55 2.56
CA MET A 62 5.58 -0.23 2.85
C MET A 62 5.13 -0.80 4.20
N ARG A 63 5.65 -1.96 4.58
CA ARG A 63 5.37 -2.55 5.89
C ARG A 63 5.98 -1.71 7.01
N GLU A 64 7.23 -1.29 6.87
CA GLU A 64 7.90 -0.40 7.83
C GLU A 64 7.15 0.92 8.00
N GLU A 65 6.62 1.46 6.92
CA GLU A 65 5.87 2.71 6.91
C GLU A 65 4.42 2.55 7.36
N GLY A 66 3.99 1.34 7.71
CA GLY A 66 2.67 1.08 8.25
C GLY A 66 1.52 1.04 7.24
N LEU A 67 1.83 0.96 5.94
CA LEU A 67 0.82 0.91 4.90
C LEU A 67 0.20 -0.48 4.79
N ILE A 68 1.03 -1.50 4.88
CA ILE A 68 0.65 -2.90 4.75
C ILE A 68 1.17 -3.72 5.92
N ASP A 69 0.64 -4.92 6.05
CA ASP A 69 1.15 -5.90 7.00
C ASP A 69 1.19 -7.26 6.33
N SER A 70 1.73 -8.23 7.03
CA SER A 70 1.84 -9.59 6.52
C SER A 70 1.47 -10.59 7.60
N GLN A 71 1.02 -11.75 7.16
CA GLN A 71 0.71 -12.87 8.02
C GLN A 71 1.38 -14.11 7.46
N ARG A 72 2.09 -14.85 8.32
CA ARG A 72 2.76 -16.07 7.93
C ARG A 72 1.84 -17.27 8.17
N ASP A 73 1.71 -18.09 7.14
CA ASP A 73 1.00 -19.36 7.21
C ASP A 73 1.93 -20.44 6.66
N ALA A 74 2.48 -21.26 7.55
CA ALA A 74 3.51 -22.25 7.21
C ALA A 74 4.71 -21.57 6.54
N GLN A 75 4.98 -21.87 5.26
CA GLN A 75 6.10 -21.31 4.51
C GLN A 75 5.69 -20.09 3.67
N ARG A 76 4.41 -19.75 3.66
CA ARG A 76 3.90 -18.65 2.83
C ARG A 76 3.67 -17.42 3.67
N ILE A 77 3.98 -16.27 3.08
CA ILE A 77 3.69 -14.97 3.68
C ILE A 77 2.62 -14.31 2.82
N HIS A 78 1.51 -13.93 3.46
CA HIS A 78 0.38 -13.28 2.84
C HIS A 78 0.37 -11.81 3.22
N TYR A 79 0.19 -10.93 2.23
CA TYR A 79 0.22 -9.49 2.43
C TYR A 79 -1.17 -8.89 2.32
N PHE A 80 -1.43 -7.84 3.07
CA PHE A 80 -2.70 -7.11 3.06
C PHE A 80 -2.51 -5.67 3.49
N ILE A 81 -3.44 -4.80 3.10
CA ILE A 81 -3.40 -3.39 3.48
C ILE A 81 -3.79 -3.26 4.94
N LYS A 82 -2.94 -2.64 5.74
CA LYS A 82 -3.17 -2.40 7.16
C LYS A 82 -3.87 -1.07 7.42
N ASN A 83 -3.48 -0.02 6.70
CA ASN A 83 -3.94 1.34 6.92
C ASN A 83 -5.28 1.57 6.20
N ALA A 84 -6.31 1.91 6.96
CA ALA A 84 -7.65 2.13 6.41
C ALA A 84 -7.68 3.32 5.42
N ALA A 85 -6.91 4.36 5.66
CA ALA A 85 -6.82 5.50 4.74
C ALA A 85 -6.20 5.09 3.40
N VAL A 86 -5.17 4.28 3.42
CA VAL A 86 -4.55 3.72 2.19
C VAL A 86 -5.59 2.94 1.39
N LYS A 87 -6.37 2.11 2.06
CA LYS A 87 -7.41 1.31 1.41
C LYS A 87 -8.45 2.18 0.72
N GLN A 88 -8.91 3.24 1.38
CA GLN A 88 -9.88 4.18 0.83
C GLN A 88 -9.31 4.96 -0.36
N ILE A 89 -8.08 5.44 -0.24
CA ILE A 89 -7.40 6.18 -1.32
C ILE A 89 -7.24 5.29 -2.55
N VAL A 90 -6.76 4.08 -2.36
CA VAL A 90 -6.56 3.11 -3.46
C VAL A 90 -7.90 2.78 -4.12
N ALA A 91 -8.94 2.54 -3.34
CA ALA A 91 -10.27 2.25 -3.88
C ALA A 91 -10.79 3.41 -4.74
N THR A 92 -10.58 4.65 -4.29
CA THR A 92 -10.97 5.85 -5.05
C THR A 92 -10.18 5.95 -6.35
N LEU A 93 -8.87 5.73 -6.30
CA LEU A 93 -8.02 5.77 -7.49
C LEU A 93 -8.43 4.71 -8.51
N LYS A 94 -8.77 3.52 -8.03
CA LYS A 94 -9.26 2.44 -8.91
C LYS A 94 -10.56 2.83 -9.60
N THR A 95 -11.48 3.44 -8.88
CA THR A 95 -12.74 3.92 -9.45
C THR A 95 -12.49 4.94 -10.56
N LEU A 96 -11.52 5.82 -10.37
CA LEU A 96 -11.23 6.91 -11.32
C LEU A 96 -10.42 6.45 -12.53
N TYR A 97 -9.46 5.56 -12.34
CA TYR A 97 -8.49 5.17 -13.37
C TYR A 97 -8.68 3.77 -13.93
N CYS A 98 -9.38 2.90 -13.21
CA CYS A 98 -9.62 1.51 -13.62
C CYS A 98 -11.09 1.16 -13.46
N PRO A 99 -11.98 1.80 -14.25
CA PRO A 99 -13.43 1.57 -14.14
C PRO A 99 -13.82 0.16 -14.54
#